data_bfee209fee58dd4d46acbe5b7978b9a3
#
_entry.id   bfee209fee58dd4d46acbe5b7978b9a3
#
_cell.length_a   1.000
_cell.length_b   1.000
_cell.length_c   1.000
_cell.angle_alpha   90.00
_cell.angle_beta   90.00
_cell.angle_gamma   90.00
#
_symmetry.space_group_name_H-M   'P 1'
#
loop_
_entity.id
_entity.type
_entity.pdbx_description
1 polymer ?
#
loop_
_entity_poly.entity_id
_entity_poly.type
_entity_poly.pdbx_seq_one_letter_code
_entity_poly.pdbx_strand_id
1 'polypeptide(L)'
;ITDASKEQQSGIEQINDAVTQLDQATQQNALAASNINTMAKEIQSLSSKLLETANHAKFDKKALEQVCDMNLTMFLNRLKLDHDNFKNRNCVKLGTKTEWTVVKETECNLGKWILESEQKQEIFTKTQNWDQLKKVHLQVHKGMQDIILENANHSNNKILGKQAHELDEAISNVFGMIQQIKRDNCI
;
A
#
# COMPACT_ATOMS: atom_id res chain seq x y z
N ILE A 1 37.35 35.49 52.29
CA ILE A 1 38.16 34.45 51.65
C ILE A 1 37.44 33.09 51.72
N THR A 2 36.84 32.71 52.82
CA THR A 2 36.15 31.40 53.03
C THR A 2 34.90 31.25 52.13
N ASP A 3 34.13 32.31 51.90
CA ASP A 3 32.92 32.27 51.10
C ASP A 3 33.26 32.19 49.58
N ALA A 4 34.24 32.92 49.14
CA ALA A 4 34.74 32.82 47.75
C ALA A 4 35.34 31.42 47.44
N SER A 5 35.98 30.77 48.39
CA SER A 5 36.45 29.38 48.22
C SER A 5 35.32 28.36 48.13
N LYS A 6 34.19 28.55 48.85
CA LYS A 6 33.02 27.68 48.73
C LYS A 6 32.32 27.86 47.41
N GLU A 7 32.21 29.09 46.96
CA GLU A 7 31.62 29.39 45.65
C GLU A 7 32.46 28.81 44.48
N GLN A 8 33.80 28.88 44.57
CA GLN A 8 34.67 28.21 43.64
C GLN A 8 34.52 26.68 43.67
N GLN A 9 34.40 26.07 44.83
CA GLN A 9 34.22 24.63 44.98
C GLN A 9 32.90 24.18 44.31
N SER A 10 31.81 24.91 44.58
CA SER A 10 30.51 24.64 43.90
C SER A 10 30.58 24.81 42.39
N GLY A 11 31.29 25.82 41.91
CA GLY A 11 31.56 26.00 40.48
C GLY A 11 32.33 24.86 39.83
N ILE A 12 33.34 24.33 40.56
CA ILE A 12 34.10 23.16 40.07
C ILE A 12 33.24 21.92 40.02
N GLU A 13 32.35 21.68 41.00
CA GLU A 13 31.41 20.55 40.99
C GLU A 13 30.47 20.64 39.77
N GLN A 14 29.92 21.82 39.50
CA GLN A 14 29.06 22.04 38.33
C GLN A 14 29.81 21.81 36.98
N ILE A 15 31.10 22.21 36.92
CA ILE A 15 31.92 21.96 35.74
C ILE A 15 32.17 20.46 35.55
N ASN A 16 32.42 19.72 36.63
CA ASN A 16 32.64 18.27 36.57
C ASN A 16 31.36 17.55 36.10
N ASP A 17 30.19 17.95 36.61
CA ASP A 17 28.91 17.42 36.15
C ASP A 17 28.65 17.70 34.66
N ALA A 18 28.94 18.93 34.23
CA ALA A 18 28.83 19.29 32.83
C ALA A 18 29.79 18.52 31.90
N VAL A 19 31.04 18.30 32.36
CA VAL A 19 32.02 17.47 31.62
C VAL A 19 31.55 16.03 31.54
N THR A 20 30.99 15.47 32.62
CA THR A 20 30.41 14.12 32.59
C THR A 20 29.24 13.99 31.63
N GLN A 21 28.36 14.99 31.58
CA GLN A 21 27.25 15.02 30.61
C GLN A 21 27.76 15.16 29.17
N LEU A 22 28.79 15.97 28.93
CA LEU A 22 29.42 16.11 27.62
C LEU A 22 30.07 14.79 27.16
N ASP A 23 30.72 14.06 28.05
CA ASP A 23 31.30 12.76 27.71
C ASP A 23 30.21 11.75 27.33
N GLN A 24 29.11 11.68 28.10
CA GLN A 24 27.98 10.84 27.78
C GLN A 24 27.33 11.22 26.42
N ALA A 25 27.14 12.50 26.14
CA ALA A 25 26.59 12.98 24.87
C ALA A 25 27.55 12.64 23.70
N THR A 26 28.86 12.75 23.92
CA THR A 26 29.85 12.39 22.91
C THR A 26 29.83 10.90 22.59
N GLN A 27 29.70 10.05 23.60
CA GLN A 27 29.57 8.60 23.42
C GLN A 27 28.27 8.26 22.65
N GLN A 28 27.14 8.89 23.01
CA GLN A 28 25.87 8.72 22.29
C GLN A 28 25.98 9.16 20.83
N ASN A 29 26.63 10.28 20.56
CA ASN A 29 26.87 10.76 19.20
C ASN A 29 27.74 9.79 18.39
N ALA A 30 28.77 9.21 19.01
CA ALA A 30 29.59 8.19 18.37
C ALA A 30 28.80 6.93 17.98
N LEU A 31 27.91 6.46 18.89
CA LEU A 31 26.99 5.34 18.61
C LEU A 31 26.01 5.69 17.50
N ALA A 32 25.43 6.89 17.53
CA ALA A 32 24.52 7.36 16.49
C ALA A 32 25.22 7.42 15.11
N ALA A 33 26.44 7.95 15.05
CA ALA A 33 27.24 7.98 13.84
C ALA A 33 27.56 6.57 13.30
N SER A 34 27.84 5.61 14.18
CA SER A 34 28.06 4.21 13.81
C SER A 34 26.78 3.59 13.21
N ASN A 35 25.63 3.84 13.82
CA ASN A 35 24.33 3.37 13.31
C ASN A 35 23.99 3.98 11.95
N ILE A 36 24.24 5.27 11.76
CA ILE A 36 24.04 5.96 10.48
C ILE A 36 24.92 5.32 9.39
N ASN A 37 26.18 5.03 9.70
CA ASN A 37 27.07 4.36 8.74
C ASN A 37 26.58 2.96 8.36
N THR A 38 26.04 2.20 9.31
CA THR A 38 25.42 0.89 9.04
C THR A 38 24.21 1.03 8.14
N MET A 39 23.27 1.95 8.45
CA MET A 39 22.11 2.21 7.61
C MET A 39 22.49 2.67 6.20
N ALA A 40 23.51 3.50 6.06
CA ALA A 40 24.01 3.93 4.75
C ALA A 40 24.48 2.74 3.89
N LYS A 41 25.18 1.78 4.49
CA LYS A 41 25.59 0.54 3.80
C LYS A 41 24.42 -0.34 3.41
N GLU A 42 23.41 -0.44 4.27
CA GLU A 42 22.19 -1.19 3.97
C GLU A 42 21.41 -0.55 2.80
N ILE A 43 21.26 0.78 2.80
CA ILE A 43 20.64 1.53 1.70
C ILE A 43 21.41 1.31 0.39
N GLN A 44 22.72 1.34 0.44
CA GLN A 44 23.55 1.09 -0.74
C GLN A 44 23.35 -0.34 -1.28
N SER A 45 23.30 -1.34 -0.39
CA SER A 45 23.03 -2.74 -0.76
C SER A 45 21.64 -2.89 -1.37
N LEU A 46 20.62 -2.27 -0.76
CA LEU A 46 19.24 -2.30 -1.27
C LEU A 46 19.12 -1.62 -2.63
N SER A 47 19.79 -0.47 -2.81
CA SER A 47 19.84 0.23 -4.10
C SER A 47 20.46 -0.62 -5.20
N SER A 48 21.54 -1.33 -4.88
CA SER A 48 22.18 -2.25 -5.84
C SER A 48 21.26 -3.41 -6.22
N LYS A 49 20.54 -4.01 -5.25
CA LYS A 49 19.56 -5.07 -5.52
C LYS A 49 18.37 -4.57 -6.36
N LEU A 50 17.90 -3.35 -6.11
CA LEU A 50 16.84 -2.73 -6.90
C LEU A 50 17.30 -2.52 -8.35
N LEU A 51 18.52 -2.03 -8.55
CA LEU A 51 19.09 -1.85 -9.89
C LEU A 51 19.26 -3.18 -10.62
N GLU A 52 19.74 -4.21 -9.94
CA GLU A 52 19.84 -5.57 -10.48
C GLU A 52 18.46 -6.11 -10.89
N THR A 53 17.47 -6.00 -10.01
CA THR A 53 16.08 -6.41 -10.28
C THR A 53 15.52 -5.66 -11.49
N ALA A 54 15.74 -4.34 -11.57
CA ALA A 54 15.29 -3.53 -12.70
C ALA A 54 15.96 -3.94 -14.02
N ASN A 55 17.26 -4.26 -13.98
CA ASN A 55 18.02 -4.71 -15.16
C ASN A 55 17.61 -6.12 -15.63
N HIS A 56 17.12 -6.98 -14.72
CA HIS A 56 16.56 -8.29 -15.06
C HIS A 56 15.11 -8.23 -15.54
N ALA A 57 14.41 -7.12 -15.33
CA ALA A 57 13.06 -6.94 -15.85
C ALA A 57 13.09 -6.95 -17.38
N LYS A 58 12.47 -7.97 -17.99
CA LYS A 58 12.29 -8.02 -19.44
C LYS A 58 11.13 -7.12 -19.82
N PHE A 59 11.42 -5.97 -20.38
CA PHE A 59 10.39 -5.10 -20.96
C PHE A 59 10.08 -5.57 -22.39
N ASP A 60 8.80 -5.72 -22.70
CA ASP A 60 8.37 -5.94 -24.07
C ASP A 60 8.64 -4.65 -24.88
N LYS A 61 9.53 -4.75 -25.87
CA LYS A 61 9.88 -3.60 -26.74
C LYS A 61 8.66 -3.03 -27.44
N LYS A 62 7.69 -3.86 -27.81
CA LYS A 62 6.42 -3.41 -28.42
C LYS A 62 5.60 -2.54 -27.47
N ALA A 63 5.67 -2.81 -26.16
CA ALA A 63 4.97 -1.99 -25.17
C ALA A 63 5.57 -0.59 -25.00
N LEU A 64 6.83 -0.38 -25.39
CA LEU A 64 7.49 0.94 -25.39
C LEU A 64 7.10 1.80 -26.60
N GLU A 65 6.64 1.17 -27.70
CA GLU A 65 6.21 1.85 -28.92
C GLU A 65 4.72 2.20 -28.89
N GLN A 66 3.94 1.64 -27.95
CA GLN A 66 2.53 1.92 -27.83
C GLN A 66 2.26 3.29 -27.21
N VAL A 67 1.49 4.10 -27.88
CA VAL A 67 0.98 5.38 -27.35
C VAL A 67 -0.31 5.09 -26.58
N CYS A 68 -0.27 5.25 -25.28
CA CYS A 68 -1.44 5.04 -24.43
C CYS A 68 -1.99 6.38 -23.94
N ASP A 69 -3.31 6.49 -23.80
CA ASP A 69 -3.92 7.63 -23.11
C ASP A 69 -3.44 7.67 -21.64
N MET A 70 -2.63 8.69 -21.36
CA MET A 70 -2.04 8.87 -20.05
C MET A 70 -3.12 9.16 -18.99
N ASN A 71 -4.16 9.91 -19.32
CA ASN A 71 -5.24 10.23 -18.39
C ASN A 71 -6.04 8.97 -18.02
N LEU A 72 -6.39 8.15 -19.02
CA LEU A 72 -7.04 6.87 -18.80
C LEU A 72 -6.14 5.94 -17.98
N THR A 73 -4.85 5.89 -18.29
CA THR A 73 -3.87 5.08 -17.54
C THR A 73 -3.80 5.46 -16.07
N MET A 74 -3.67 6.76 -15.76
CA MET A 74 -3.60 7.26 -14.39
C MET A 74 -4.91 7.01 -13.64
N PHE A 75 -6.04 7.23 -14.32
CA PHE A 75 -7.37 6.97 -13.76
C PHE A 75 -7.57 5.49 -13.42
N LEU A 76 -7.25 4.57 -14.34
CA LEU A 76 -7.37 3.14 -14.13
C LEU A 76 -6.46 2.63 -12.99
N ASN A 77 -5.26 3.18 -12.84
CA ASN A 77 -4.39 2.87 -11.72
C ASN A 77 -4.99 3.34 -10.37
N ARG A 78 -5.69 4.48 -10.37
CA ARG A 78 -6.41 4.96 -9.18
C ARG A 78 -7.55 4.02 -8.80
N LEU A 79 -8.29 3.48 -9.77
CA LEU A 79 -9.34 2.49 -9.50
C LEU A 79 -8.81 1.20 -8.84
N LYS A 80 -7.59 0.77 -9.20
CA LYS A 80 -6.92 -0.36 -8.51
C LYS A 80 -6.64 -0.02 -7.04
N LEU A 81 -6.05 1.16 -6.79
CA LEU A 81 -5.75 1.63 -5.43
C LEU A 81 -7.04 1.76 -4.58
N ASP A 82 -8.15 2.19 -5.17
CA ASP A 82 -9.43 2.27 -4.47
C ASP A 82 -9.90 0.90 -3.98
N HIS A 83 -9.65 -0.19 -4.72
CA HIS A 83 -10.01 -1.55 -4.32
C HIS A 83 -9.07 -2.13 -3.26
N ASP A 84 -7.77 -1.82 -3.30
CA ASP A 84 -6.86 -2.13 -2.20
C ASP A 84 -7.29 -1.41 -0.91
N ASN A 85 -7.63 -0.14 -1.00
CA ASN A 85 -8.14 0.64 0.12
C ASN A 85 -9.50 0.13 0.62
N PHE A 86 -10.39 -0.32 -0.27
CA PHE A 86 -11.66 -0.96 0.08
C PHE A 86 -11.42 -2.22 0.92
N LYS A 87 -10.56 -3.13 0.45
CA LYS A 87 -10.16 -4.33 1.19
C LYS A 87 -9.61 -3.97 2.56
N ASN A 88 -8.59 -3.12 2.60
CA ASN A 88 -7.87 -2.80 3.83
C ASN A 88 -8.78 -2.17 4.88
N ARG A 89 -9.62 -1.19 4.51
CA ARG A 89 -10.57 -0.56 5.43
C ARG A 89 -11.59 -1.54 6.03
N ASN A 90 -12.04 -2.51 5.26
CA ASN A 90 -12.98 -3.52 5.75
C ASN A 90 -12.25 -4.58 6.60
N CYS A 91 -11.06 -5.03 6.19
CA CYS A 91 -10.27 -5.99 6.97
C CYS A 91 -9.91 -5.48 8.38
N VAL A 92 -9.55 -4.19 8.53
CA VAL A 92 -9.26 -3.59 9.85
C VAL A 92 -10.48 -3.68 10.78
N LYS A 93 -11.69 -3.57 10.26
CA LYS A 93 -12.93 -3.63 11.06
C LYS A 93 -13.29 -5.05 11.49
N LEU A 94 -12.76 -6.11 10.85
CA LEU A 94 -13.10 -7.50 11.20
C LEU A 94 -12.80 -7.85 12.66
N GLY A 95 -11.83 -7.17 13.29
CA GLY A 95 -11.52 -7.33 14.71
C GLY A 95 -12.69 -7.03 15.66
N THR A 96 -13.70 -6.25 15.22
CA THR A 96 -14.88 -5.91 16.02
C THR A 96 -15.91 -7.05 16.10
N LYS A 97 -15.85 -8.02 15.20
CA LYS A 97 -16.81 -9.14 15.07
C LYS A 97 -18.28 -8.70 14.99
N THR A 98 -18.50 -7.54 14.38
CA THR A 98 -19.84 -6.98 14.14
C THR A 98 -20.17 -7.04 12.67
N GLU A 99 -21.46 -7.00 12.33
CA GLU A 99 -21.93 -6.92 10.95
C GLU A 99 -21.95 -5.46 10.46
N TRP A 100 -21.60 -5.25 9.21
CA TRP A 100 -21.87 -4.02 8.47
C TRP A 100 -22.04 -4.31 6.98
N THR A 101 -22.66 -3.40 6.29
CA THR A 101 -22.84 -3.51 4.83
C THR A 101 -21.72 -2.75 4.13
N VAL A 102 -21.05 -3.42 3.19
CA VAL A 102 -20.06 -2.76 2.32
C VAL A 102 -20.75 -1.94 1.24
N VAL A 103 -20.01 -0.96 0.68
CA VAL A 103 -20.48 -0.22 -0.49
C VAL A 103 -20.75 -1.19 -1.64
N LYS A 104 -21.84 -0.99 -2.37
CA LYS A 104 -22.21 -1.83 -3.52
C LYS A 104 -21.21 -1.62 -4.68
N GLU A 105 -21.08 -2.65 -5.51
CA GLU A 105 -20.21 -2.59 -6.68
C GLU A 105 -20.58 -1.46 -7.67
N THR A 106 -21.84 -1.08 -7.74
CA THR A 106 -22.32 0.03 -8.59
C THR A 106 -22.08 1.42 -8.00
N GLU A 107 -21.80 1.51 -6.71
CA GLU A 107 -21.65 2.76 -5.98
C GLU A 107 -20.17 3.15 -5.79
N CYS A 108 -19.22 2.22 -5.95
CA CYS A 108 -17.79 2.51 -5.91
C CYS A 108 -17.33 3.22 -7.18
N ASN A 109 -16.12 3.79 -7.16
CA ASN A 109 -15.59 4.55 -8.29
C ASN A 109 -15.48 3.72 -9.58
N LEU A 110 -15.08 2.45 -9.50
CA LEU A 110 -15.03 1.54 -10.65
C LEU A 110 -16.45 1.27 -11.18
N GLY A 111 -17.41 1.02 -10.31
CA GLY A 111 -18.81 0.79 -10.73
C GLY A 111 -19.42 2.00 -11.41
N LYS A 112 -19.19 3.21 -10.89
CA LYS A 112 -19.62 4.45 -11.54
C LYS A 112 -18.99 4.62 -12.91
N TRP A 113 -17.70 4.38 -13.03
CA TRP A 113 -17.00 4.43 -14.30
C TRP A 113 -17.51 3.39 -15.30
N ILE A 114 -17.83 2.17 -14.86
CA ILE A 114 -18.46 1.13 -15.69
C ILE A 114 -19.77 1.65 -16.26
N LEU A 115 -20.65 2.18 -15.42
CA LEU A 115 -21.94 2.71 -15.86
C LEU A 115 -21.80 3.89 -16.83
N GLU A 116 -20.91 4.83 -16.54
CA GLU A 116 -20.63 5.99 -17.39
C GLU A 116 -20.08 5.56 -18.77
N SER A 117 -19.13 4.62 -18.78
CA SER A 117 -18.52 4.13 -20.01
C SER A 117 -19.53 3.38 -20.90
N GLU A 118 -20.44 2.61 -20.31
CA GLU A 118 -21.53 1.94 -21.04
C GLU A 118 -22.52 2.96 -21.61
N GLN A 119 -22.88 4.00 -20.86
CA GLN A 119 -23.75 5.09 -21.33
C GLN A 119 -23.11 5.85 -22.52
N LYS A 120 -21.81 6.07 -22.47
CA LYS A 120 -21.04 6.72 -23.55
C LYS A 120 -20.76 5.79 -24.73
N GLN A 121 -21.10 4.51 -24.62
CA GLN A 121 -20.82 3.48 -25.63
C GLN A 121 -19.33 3.41 -26.04
N GLU A 122 -18.43 3.55 -25.08
CA GLU A 122 -17.00 3.48 -25.31
C GLU A 122 -16.63 2.14 -25.98
N ILE A 123 -15.65 2.16 -26.91
CA ILE A 123 -15.33 0.99 -27.75
C ILE A 123 -14.99 -0.24 -26.90
N PHE A 124 -14.24 -0.06 -25.81
CA PHE A 124 -13.83 -1.15 -24.92
C PHE A 124 -14.99 -1.79 -24.15
N THR A 125 -16.16 -1.15 -24.07
CA THR A 125 -17.34 -1.72 -23.38
C THR A 125 -17.99 -2.89 -24.14
N LYS A 126 -17.59 -3.08 -25.40
CA LYS A 126 -18.10 -4.16 -26.28
C LYS A 126 -17.19 -5.39 -26.29
N THR A 127 -16.17 -5.43 -25.43
CA THR A 127 -15.20 -6.52 -25.39
C THR A 127 -15.56 -7.58 -24.34
N GLN A 128 -15.11 -8.81 -24.56
CA GLN A 128 -15.27 -9.89 -23.57
C GLN A 128 -14.57 -9.55 -22.23
N ASN A 129 -13.46 -8.81 -22.29
CA ASN A 129 -12.72 -8.35 -21.12
C ASN A 129 -13.58 -7.42 -20.24
N TRP A 130 -14.44 -6.61 -20.85
CA TRP A 130 -15.37 -5.74 -20.15
C TRP A 130 -16.41 -6.53 -19.35
N ASP A 131 -17.03 -7.52 -19.97
CA ASP A 131 -18.00 -8.38 -19.30
C ASP A 131 -17.37 -9.17 -18.17
N GLN A 132 -16.13 -9.62 -18.36
CA GLN A 132 -15.39 -10.29 -17.31
C GLN A 132 -15.04 -9.34 -16.16
N LEU A 133 -14.66 -8.09 -16.45
CA LEU A 133 -14.41 -7.08 -15.41
C LEU A 133 -15.65 -6.89 -14.51
N LYS A 134 -16.84 -6.76 -15.07
CA LYS A 134 -18.09 -6.61 -14.31
C LYS A 134 -18.34 -7.80 -13.38
N LYS A 135 -18.11 -9.02 -13.87
CA LYS A 135 -18.30 -10.25 -13.09
C LYS A 135 -17.33 -10.33 -11.92
N VAL A 136 -16.02 -10.14 -12.16
CA VAL A 136 -15.01 -10.24 -11.09
C VAL A 136 -15.12 -9.08 -10.11
N HIS A 137 -15.53 -7.89 -10.56
CA HIS A 137 -15.79 -6.75 -9.69
C HIS A 137 -16.94 -7.01 -8.71
N LEU A 138 -18.05 -7.58 -9.17
CA LEU A 138 -19.16 -8.03 -8.30
C LEU A 138 -18.66 -9.05 -7.26
N GLN A 139 -17.79 -9.99 -7.66
CA GLN A 139 -17.22 -10.99 -6.75
C GLN A 139 -16.39 -10.35 -5.63
N VAL A 140 -15.67 -9.25 -5.87
CA VAL A 140 -14.93 -8.53 -4.84
C VAL A 140 -15.86 -7.98 -3.76
N HIS A 141 -16.93 -7.28 -4.14
CA HIS A 141 -17.86 -6.68 -3.18
C HIS A 141 -18.64 -7.75 -2.42
N LYS A 142 -19.12 -8.78 -3.13
CA LYS A 142 -19.81 -9.93 -2.52
C LYS A 142 -18.89 -10.71 -1.58
N GLY A 143 -17.66 -11.04 -2.01
CA GLY A 143 -16.71 -11.79 -1.20
C GLY A 143 -16.34 -11.07 0.11
N MET A 144 -16.17 -9.75 0.06
CA MET A 144 -15.95 -8.96 1.28
C MET A 144 -17.18 -8.99 2.20
N GLN A 145 -18.39 -8.88 1.66
CA GLN A 145 -19.62 -8.97 2.45
C GLN A 145 -19.78 -10.34 3.10
N ASP A 146 -19.50 -11.42 2.37
CA ASP A 146 -19.56 -12.79 2.87
C ASP A 146 -18.55 -13.01 4.03
N ILE A 147 -17.33 -12.49 3.92
CA ILE A 147 -16.32 -12.52 4.99
C ILE A 147 -16.81 -11.81 6.24
N ILE A 148 -17.44 -10.64 6.10
CA ILE A 148 -17.96 -9.86 7.23
C ILE A 148 -19.05 -10.65 7.96
N LEU A 149 -20.01 -11.22 7.23
CA LEU A 149 -21.09 -12.00 7.80
C LEU A 149 -20.56 -13.25 8.52
N GLU A 150 -19.67 -13.99 7.89
CA GLU A 150 -19.05 -15.17 8.50
C GLU A 150 -18.23 -14.84 9.75
N ASN A 151 -17.47 -13.73 9.73
CA ASN A 151 -16.70 -13.29 10.88
C ASN A 151 -17.59 -12.86 12.05
N ALA A 152 -18.69 -12.18 11.79
CA ALA A 152 -19.65 -11.77 12.82
C ALA A 152 -20.36 -12.98 13.45
N ASN A 153 -20.64 -14.02 12.65
CA ASN A 153 -21.24 -15.28 13.10
C ASN A 153 -20.25 -16.24 13.81
N HIS A 154 -19.04 -15.78 14.10
CA HIS A 154 -18.01 -16.56 14.80
C HIS A 154 -17.63 -17.86 14.09
N SER A 155 -17.69 -17.87 12.77
CA SER A 155 -17.36 -19.03 11.94
C SER A 155 -15.91 -19.49 12.05
N ASN A 156 -15.67 -20.72 11.60
CA ASN A 156 -14.36 -21.35 11.67
C ASN A 156 -13.31 -20.58 10.87
N ASN A 157 -12.11 -20.38 11.43
CA ASN A 157 -10.97 -19.73 10.79
C ASN A 157 -10.59 -20.34 9.42
N LYS A 158 -10.86 -21.63 9.20
CA LYS A 158 -10.61 -22.30 7.92
C LYS A 158 -11.54 -21.78 6.81
N ILE A 159 -12.81 -21.51 7.13
CA ILE A 159 -13.79 -20.93 6.19
C ILE A 159 -13.37 -19.49 5.86
N LEU A 160 -13.08 -18.69 6.88
CA LEU A 160 -12.63 -17.31 6.70
C LEU A 160 -11.33 -17.23 5.88
N GLY A 161 -10.38 -18.14 6.12
CA GLY A 161 -9.14 -18.21 5.36
C GLY A 161 -9.36 -18.53 3.88
N LYS A 162 -10.30 -19.44 3.57
CA LYS A 162 -10.68 -19.75 2.18
C LYS A 162 -11.32 -18.55 1.50
N GLN A 163 -12.29 -17.91 2.15
CA GLN A 163 -12.98 -16.73 1.61
C GLN A 163 -12.02 -15.54 1.41
N ALA A 164 -11.05 -15.34 2.31
CA ALA A 164 -10.03 -14.32 2.15
C ALA A 164 -9.15 -14.58 0.92
N HIS A 165 -8.77 -15.83 0.66
CA HIS A 165 -8.04 -16.21 -0.53
C HIS A 165 -8.85 -15.98 -1.81
N GLU A 166 -10.13 -16.38 -1.83
CA GLU A 166 -11.04 -16.14 -2.96
C GLU A 166 -11.23 -14.64 -3.24
N LEU A 167 -11.28 -13.80 -2.19
CA LEU A 167 -11.33 -12.35 -2.32
C LEU A 167 -10.04 -11.79 -2.94
N ASP A 168 -8.88 -12.28 -2.53
CA ASP A 168 -7.59 -11.85 -3.08
C ASP A 168 -7.45 -12.23 -4.56
N GLU A 169 -7.91 -13.41 -4.94
CA GLU A 169 -8.00 -13.81 -6.34
C GLU A 169 -8.95 -12.91 -7.14
N ALA A 170 -10.12 -12.58 -6.59
CA ALA A 170 -11.08 -11.70 -7.25
C ALA A 170 -10.48 -10.29 -7.48
N ILE A 171 -9.80 -9.72 -6.49
CA ILE A 171 -9.11 -8.42 -6.61
C ILE A 171 -8.00 -8.49 -7.66
N SER A 172 -7.19 -9.54 -7.65
CA SER A 172 -6.16 -9.76 -8.65
C SER A 172 -6.73 -9.84 -10.08
N ASN A 173 -7.86 -10.52 -10.21
CA ASN A 173 -8.58 -10.62 -11.48
C ASN A 173 -9.13 -9.27 -11.95
N VAL A 174 -9.69 -8.44 -11.05
CA VAL A 174 -10.08 -7.05 -11.37
C VAL A 174 -8.88 -6.27 -11.89
N PHE A 175 -7.72 -6.38 -11.23
CA PHE A 175 -6.50 -5.68 -11.65
C PHE A 175 -6.01 -6.16 -13.03
N GLY A 176 -6.10 -7.47 -13.29
CA GLY A 176 -5.78 -8.06 -14.59
C GLY A 176 -6.68 -7.52 -15.70
N MET A 177 -8.00 -7.46 -15.47
CA MET A 177 -8.95 -6.95 -16.45
C MET A 177 -8.79 -5.45 -16.70
N ILE A 178 -8.56 -4.65 -15.68
CA ILE A 178 -8.22 -3.22 -15.81
C ILE A 178 -6.94 -3.05 -16.65
N GLN A 179 -5.93 -3.88 -16.42
CA GLN A 179 -4.68 -3.82 -17.16
C GLN A 179 -4.88 -4.21 -18.64
N GLN A 180 -5.77 -5.17 -18.93
CA GLN A 180 -6.10 -5.57 -20.29
C GLN A 180 -6.85 -4.45 -21.03
N ILE A 181 -7.88 -3.86 -20.41
CA ILE A 181 -8.60 -2.72 -20.98
C ILE A 181 -7.64 -1.55 -21.29
N LYS A 182 -6.68 -1.30 -20.40
CA LYS A 182 -5.63 -0.30 -20.66
C LYS A 182 -4.85 -0.63 -21.93
N ARG A 183 -4.40 -1.88 -22.09
CA ARG A 183 -3.64 -2.33 -23.27
C ARG A 183 -4.47 -2.24 -24.55
N ASP A 184 -5.73 -2.61 -24.49
CA ASP A 184 -6.66 -2.58 -25.62
C ASP A 184 -6.93 -1.15 -26.12
N ASN A 185 -6.65 -0.14 -25.28
CA ASN A 185 -6.78 1.29 -25.61
C ASN A 185 -5.43 1.99 -25.88
N CYS A 186 -4.34 1.25 -26.03
CA CYS A 186 -3.05 1.76 -26.49
C CYS A 186 -2.93 1.52 -28.00
N ILE A 187 -2.49 2.53 -28.75
CA ILE A 187 -2.27 2.49 -30.21
C ILE A 187 -0.79 2.35 -30.50
#